data_fd283c8b1c1c9587601fb992bd7c763f
#
_entry.id   fd283c8b1c1c9587601fb992bd7c763f
#
_cell.length_a   1.000
_cell.length_b   1.000
_cell.length_c   1.000
_cell.angle_alpha   90.00
_cell.angle_beta   90.00
_cell.angle_gamma   90.00
#
_symmetry.space_group_name_H-M   'P 1'
#
loop_
_entity.id
_entity.type
_entity.pdbx_description
1 polymer ?
#
loop_
_entity_poly.entity_id
_entity_poly.type
_entity_poly.pdbx_seq_one_letter_code
_entity_poly.pdbx_strand_id
1 'polypeptide(L)'
;MKGSEWNKWDLHIHSPMTWQANGYSSQCDIEHYVHLLREKQLSLIAVTNYFYFRQNELETIREEIARQGLNITVLGNVEFRLDQQNKAGDFINVHILFSDKVSTERINEALARVPLRLTDGDRKAIYCCEKSVTESGHGVDTIVVDFSALLGHLSSAFRPFKDYLVAVCPNGYGGYRPDASGRSAAIATEIDRQGQIIFGGKGDREFFLRTNRYDGASIKPVFLCSDAHRVEDIGSRYTWVKALPTFEG
;
A
#
# COMPACT_ATOMS: atom_id res chain seq x y z
N MET A 1 -11.12 0.39 -27.68
CA MET A 1 -10.96 1.07 -26.37
C MET A 1 -12.03 0.54 -25.43
N LYS A 2 -11.66 -0.26 -24.43
CA LYS A 2 -12.60 -0.85 -23.44
C LYS A 2 -12.65 -0.04 -22.12
N GLY A 3 -12.56 1.26 -22.18
CA GLY A 3 -12.62 2.14 -20.99
C GLY A 3 -14.03 2.44 -20.49
N SER A 4 -15.03 1.65 -20.88
CA SER A 4 -16.44 1.88 -20.52
C SER A 4 -16.98 0.91 -19.47
N GLU A 5 -16.24 -0.11 -19.08
CA GLU A 5 -16.67 -1.11 -18.13
C GLU A 5 -16.26 -0.74 -16.70
N TRP A 6 -17.15 -0.99 -15.75
CA TRP A 6 -16.87 -0.83 -14.34
C TRP A 6 -16.22 -2.08 -13.78
N ASN A 7 -15.11 -1.91 -13.08
CA ASN A 7 -14.31 -2.97 -12.49
C ASN A 7 -14.20 -2.78 -10.98
N LYS A 8 -14.19 -3.89 -10.22
CA LYS A 8 -13.95 -3.87 -8.77
C LYS A 8 -12.46 -3.94 -8.48
N TRP A 9 -11.94 -2.93 -7.80
CA TRP A 9 -10.53 -2.85 -7.40
C TRP A 9 -10.40 -2.82 -5.89
N ASP A 10 -9.46 -3.60 -5.36
CA ASP A 10 -9.04 -3.54 -3.96
C ASP A 10 -7.52 -3.30 -3.91
N LEU A 11 -7.15 -2.08 -3.56
CA LEU A 11 -5.75 -1.64 -3.60
C LEU A 11 -5.02 -1.83 -2.26
N HIS A 12 -5.67 -2.43 -1.26
CA HIS A 12 -5.07 -2.75 0.03
C HIS A 12 -5.63 -4.08 0.53
N ILE A 13 -4.95 -5.16 0.19
CA ILE A 13 -5.33 -6.53 0.56
C ILE A 13 -4.06 -7.33 0.85
N HIS A 14 -3.94 -7.89 2.05
CA HIS A 14 -2.82 -8.78 2.39
C HIS A 14 -3.03 -10.17 1.80
N SER A 15 -1.93 -10.90 1.62
CA SER A 15 -1.94 -12.28 1.14
C SER A 15 -1.67 -13.27 2.28
N PRO A 16 -1.93 -14.57 2.09
CA PRO A 16 -1.48 -15.59 3.03
C PRO A 16 0.04 -15.66 3.24
N MET A 17 0.82 -15.00 2.39
CA MET A 17 2.28 -14.90 2.50
C MET A 17 2.75 -13.70 3.34
N THR A 18 1.83 -12.84 3.81
CA THR A 18 2.18 -11.69 4.67
C THR A 18 2.93 -12.16 5.92
N TRP A 19 4.07 -11.53 6.19
CA TRP A 19 4.99 -12.01 7.24
C TRP A 19 4.57 -11.61 8.66
N GLN A 20 3.70 -10.59 8.80
CA GLN A 20 3.16 -10.15 10.09
C GLN A 20 1.68 -9.78 9.95
N ALA A 21 0.95 -9.75 11.07
CA ALA A 21 -0.49 -9.52 11.13
C ALA A 21 -1.30 -10.48 10.24
N ASN A 22 -0.78 -11.67 9.98
CA ASN A 22 -1.39 -12.67 9.12
C ASN A 22 -2.48 -13.44 9.89
N GLY A 23 -3.73 -13.11 9.59
CA GLY A 23 -4.90 -13.78 10.14
C GLY A 23 -5.47 -14.89 9.23
N TYR A 24 -4.81 -15.19 8.11
CA TYR A 24 -5.19 -16.32 7.27
C TYR A 24 -4.88 -17.63 7.98
N SER A 25 -5.83 -18.58 7.95
CA SER A 25 -5.62 -19.91 8.51
C SER A 25 -4.59 -20.69 7.67
N SER A 26 -3.98 -21.72 8.28
CA SER A 26 -3.10 -22.64 7.54
C SER A 26 -3.79 -23.40 6.40
N GLN A 27 -5.13 -23.35 6.32
CA GLN A 27 -5.93 -23.94 5.24
C GLN A 27 -6.15 -22.96 4.08
N CYS A 28 -5.84 -21.68 4.25
CA CYS A 28 -5.91 -20.70 3.17
C CYS A 28 -4.55 -20.62 2.47
N ASP A 29 -4.29 -21.53 1.55
CA ASP A 29 -3.18 -21.44 0.63
C ASP A 29 -3.44 -20.43 -0.50
N ILE A 30 -2.49 -20.27 -1.40
CA ILE A 30 -2.60 -19.33 -2.53
C ILE A 30 -3.72 -19.74 -3.51
N GLU A 31 -3.95 -21.04 -3.70
CA GLU A 31 -5.03 -21.53 -4.55
C GLU A 31 -6.41 -21.10 -4.01
N HIS A 32 -6.65 -21.31 -2.72
CA HIS A 32 -7.88 -20.89 -2.06
C HIS A 32 -8.02 -19.36 -2.04
N TYR A 33 -6.93 -18.63 -1.75
CA TYR A 33 -6.92 -17.18 -1.80
C TYR A 33 -7.37 -16.64 -3.17
N VAL A 34 -6.80 -17.16 -4.26
CA VAL A 34 -7.16 -16.76 -5.63
C VAL A 34 -8.61 -17.15 -5.97
N HIS A 35 -9.09 -18.31 -5.49
CA HIS A 35 -10.49 -18.69 -5.62
C HIS A 35 -11.43 -17.66 -4.98
N LEU A 36 -11.11 -17.17 -3.78
CA LEU A 36 -11.89 -16.14 -3.10
C LEU A 36 -11.88 -14.80 -3.86
N LEU A 37 -10.73 -14.38 -4.42
CA LEU A 37 -10.66 -13.17 -5.26
C LEU A 37 -11.66 -13.26 -6.43
N ARG A 38 -11.75 -14.45 -7.08
CA ARG A 38 -12.70 -14.72 -8.15
C ARG A 38 -14.15 -14.63 -7.66
N GLU A 39 -14.48 -15.26 -6.53
CA GLU A 39 -15.84 -15.22 -5.96
C GLU A 39 -16.28 -13.80 -5.63
N LYS A 40 -15.37 -12.96 -5.17
CA LYS A 40 -15.61 -11.53 -4.91
C LYS A 40 -15.63 -10.68 -6.18
N GLN A 41 -15.35 -11.27 -7.34
CA GLN A 41 -15.32 -10.59 -8.64
C GLN A 41 -14.35 -9.40 -8.69
N LEU A 42 -13.21 -9.50 -8.01
CA LEU A 42 -12.15 -8.50 -8.06
C LEU A 42 -11.44 -8.60 -9.41
N SER A 43 -11.24 -7.47 -10.09
CA SER A 43 -10.58 -7.38 -11.38
C SER A 43 -9.15 -6.88 -11.27
N LEU A 44 -8.84 -6.16 -10.19
CA LEU A 44 -7.51 -5.69 -9.85
C LEU A 44 -7.36 -5.66 -8.33
N ILE A 45 -6.23 -6.17 -7.88
CA ILE A 45 -5.83 -6.10 -6.47
C ILE A 45 -4.43 -5.50 -6.36
N ALA A 46 -4.14 -4.83 -5.24
CA ALA A 46 -2.77 -4.54 -4.85
C ALA A 46 -2.43 -5.34 -3.59
N VAL A 47 -1.65 -6.40 -3.80
CA VAL A 47 -1.20 -7.29 -2.72
C VAL A 47 -0.28 -6.51 -1.81
N THR A 48 -0.63 -6.46 -0.52
CA THR A 48 0.04 -5.65 0.48
C THR A 48 0.94 -6.51 1.37
N ASN A 49 2.15 -6.01 1.63
CA ASN A 49 3.02 -6.53 2.68
C ASN A 49 3.76 -5.37 3.36
N TYR A 50 4.32 -5.62 4.55
CA TYR A 50 5.03 -4.60 5.31
C TYR A 50 6.51 -4.56 4.93
N PHE A 51 7.03 -3.39 4.58
CA PHE A 51 8.44 -3.07 4.28
C PHE A 51 9.04 -3.82 3.09
N TYR A 52 8.74 -5.10 2.88
CA TYR A 52 9.25 -5.95 1.81
C TYR A 52 8.24 -7.05 1.46
N PHE A 53 8.38 -7.66 0.29
CA PHE A 53 7.64 -8.87 -0.08
C PHE A 53 8.44 -10.13 0.26
N ARG A 54 7.74 -11.23 0.55
CA ARG A 54 8.35 -12.55 0.53
C ARG A 54 8.88 -12.86 -0.86
N GLN A 55 9.86 -13.77 -0.94
CA GLN A 55 10.44 -14.17 -2.23
C GLN A 55 9.34 -14.67 -3.19
N ASN A 56 9.30 -14.09 -4.39
CA ASN A 56 8.34 -14.41 -5.45
C ASN A 56 6.85 -14.26 -5.06
N GLU A 57 6.51 -13.49 -4.04
CA GLU A 57 5.14 -13.38 -3.55
C GLU A 57 4.16 -12.96 -4.64
N LEU A 58 4.44 -11.89 -5.37
CA LEU A 58 3.56 -11.40 -6.43
C LEU A 58 3.51 -12.37 -7.62
N GLU A 59 4.65 -12.97 -7.99
CA GLU A 59 4.74 -13.95 -9.07
C GLU A 59 3.93 -15.19 -8.74
N THR A 60 4.03 -15.72 -7.52
CA THR A 60 3.27 -16.89 -7.06
C THR A 60 1.75 -16.66 -7.20
N ILE A 61 1.28 -15.47 -6.82
CA ILE A 61 -0.16 -15.12 -6.94
C ILE A 61 -0.55 -14.95 -8.42
N ARG A 62 0.29 -14.30 -9.23
CA ARG A 62 0.05 -14.11 -10.67
C ARG A 62 0.01 -15.44 -11.42
N GLU A 63 0.92 -16.35 -11.11
CA GLU A 63 0.97 -17.71 -11.68
C GLU A 63 -0.28 -18.51 -11.32
N GLU A 64 -0.73 -18.42 -10.09
CA GLU A 64 -1.95 -19.10 -9.66
C GLU A 64 -3.21 -18.53 -10.33
N ILE A 65 -3.31 -17.21 -10.48
CA ILE A 65 -4.37 -16.54 -11.24
C ILE A 65 -4.39 -17.04 -12.69
N ALA A 66 -3.22 -17.14 -13.32
CA ALA A 66 -3.09 -17.66 -14.68
C ALA A 66 -3.46 -19.15 -14.76
N ARG A 67 -3.03 -19.97 -13.78
CA ARG A 67 -3.36 -21.40 -13.69
C ARG A 67 -4.88 -21.63 -13.60
N GLN A 68 -5.60 -20.77 -12.88
CA GLN A 68 -7.06 -20.81 -12.79
C GLN A 68 -7.78 -20.17 -14.01
N GLY A 69 -7.03 -19.67 -15.01
CA GLY A 69 -7.60 -19.02 -16.20
C GLY A 69 -8.33 -17.70 -15.91
N LEU A 70 -7.93 -17.00 -14.85
CA LEU A 70 -8.56 -15.76 -14.41
C LEU A 70 -7.89 -14.53 -15.01
N ASN A 71 -8.63 -13.44 -15.12
CA ASN A 71 -8.14 -12.15 -15.57
C ASN A 71 -8.21 -11.14 -14.41
N ILE A 72 -7.31 -11.30 -13.44
CA ILE A 72 -7.16 -10.42 -12.28
C ILE A 72 -5.75 -9.82 -12.34
N THR A 73 -5.66 -8.50 -12.37
CA THR A 73 -4.36 -7.81 -12.35
C THR A 73 -3.85 -7.70 -10.91
N VAL A 74 -2.57 -8.00 -10.71
CA VAL A 74 -1.90 -7.95 -9.41
C VAL A 74 -0.83 -6.86 -9.41
N LEU A 75 -1.09 -5.79 -8.68
CA LEU A 75 -0.10 -4.77 -8.30
C LEU A 75 0.61 -5.19 -7.01
N GLY A 76 1.81 -4.64 -6.78
CA GLY A 76 2.43 -4.69 -5.46
C GLY A 76 2.02 -3.49 -4.63
N ASN A 77 1.86 -3.66 -3.32
CA ASN A 77 1.65 -2.57 -2.36
C ASN A 77 2.53 -2.81 -1.13
N VAL A 78 3.46 -1.91 -0.85
CA VAL A 78 4.28 -1.98 0.36
C VAL A 78 3.84 -0.92 1.35
N GLU A 79 3.43 -1.37 2.54
CA GLU A 79 3.01 -0.51 3.63
C GLU A 79 4.19 -0.13 4.52
N PHE A 80 4.27 1.16 4.82
CA PHE A 80 5.27 1.75 5.70
C PHE A 80 4.61 2.58 6.81
N ARG A 81 5.31 2.68 7.93
CA ARG A 81 5.04 3.68 8.96
C ARG A 81 6.12 4.75 8.90
N LEU A 82 5.70 6.01 8.78
CA LEU A 82 6.63 7.15 8.80
C LEU A 82 7.13 7.39 10.23
N ASP A 83 8.32 7.96 10.37
CA ASP A 83 8.87 8.42 11.66
C ASP A 83 8.18 9.69 12.21
N GLN A 84 7.08 10.08 11.59
CA GLN A 84 6.21 11.19 11.96
C GLN A 84 4.92 10.68 12.58
N GLN A 85 4.49 11.32 13.66
CA GLN A 85 3.26 10.99 14.37
C GLN A 85 2.14 11.97 14.06
N ASN A 86 0.91 11.44 14.01
CA ASN A 86 -0.31 12.24 13.96
C ASN A 86 -0.65 12.81 15.35
N LYS A 87 -1.77 13.55 15.45
CA LYS A 87 -2.22 14.12 16.74
C LYS A 87 -2.58 13.07 17.80
N ALA A 88 -2.90 11.86 17.40
CA ALA A 88 -3.22 10.76 18.31
C ALA A 88 -1.97 10.03 18.83
N GLY A 89 -0.78 10.36 18.29
CA GLY A 89 0.45 9.70 18.63
C GLY A 89 0.75 8.46 17.76
N ASP A 90 -0.11 8.15 16.78
CA ASP A 90 0.15 7.04 15.86
C ASP A 90 1.19 7.44 14.81
N PHE A 91 2.08 6.54 14.45
CA PHE A 91 2.95 6.70 13.29
C PHE A 91 2.15 6.66 12.00
N ILE A 92 2.43 7.59 11.07
CA ILE A 92 1.61 7.78 9.87
C ILE A 92 1.85 6.67 8.86
N ASN A 93 0.78 6.05 8.37
CA ASN A 93 0.84 5.00 7.35
C ASN A 93 0.89 5.60 5.95
N VAL A 94 1.81 5.07 5.14
CA VAL A 94 1.87 5.32 3.70
C VAL A 94 2.06 4.01 2.94
N HIS A 95 1.59 3.98 1.72
CA HIS A 95 1.66 2.82 0.84
C HIS A 95 2.35 3.19 -0.46
N ILE A 96 3.19 2.30 -0.95
CA ILE A 96 3.82 2.40 -2.26
C ILE A 96 3.23 1.32 -3.15
N LEU A 97 2.41 1.75 -4.11
CA LEU A 97 1.83 0.85 -5.11
C LEU A 97 2.76 0.74 -6.30
N PHE A 98 3.17 -0.48 -6.62
CA PHE A 98 4.02 -0.78 -7.78
C PHE A 98 3.21 -1.34 -8.93
N SER A 99 3.60 -0.96 -10.14
CA SER A 99 3.01 -1.47 -11.38
C SER A 99 3.05 -3.00 -11.46
N ASP A 100 2.04 -3.58 -12.10
CA ASP A 100 1.98 -5.01 -12.47
C ASP A 100 3.18 -5.49 -13.29
N LYS A 101 3.93 -4.56 -13.89
CA LYS A 101 5.14 -4.82 -14.68
C LYS A 101 6.42 -4.88 -13.84
N VAL A 102 6.33 -4.57 -12.55
CA VAL A 102 7.49 -4.62 -11.64
C VAL A 102 7.46 -5.93 -10.87
N SER A 103 8.59 -6.65 -10.87
CA SER A 103 8.73 -7.93 -10.16
C SER A 103 8.97 -7.73 -8.66
N THR A 104 8.61 -8.74 -7.86
CA THR A 104 8.95 -8.81 -6.43
C THR A 104 10.44 -8.58 -6.19
N GLU A 105 11.30 -9.26 -6.95
CA GLU A 105 12.75 -9.15 -6.83
C GLU A 105 13.22 -7.70 -7.00
N ARG A 106 12.77 -7.03 -8.07
CA ARG A 106 13.15 -5.64 -8.35
C ARG A 106 12.66 -4.66 -7.27
N ILE A 107 11.45 -4.89 -6.72
CA ILE A 107 10.94 -4.10 -5.59
C ILE A 107 11.85 -4.28 -4.38
N ASN A 108 12.12 -5.53 -3.99
CA ASN A 108 12.92 -5.86 -2.82
C ASN A 108 14.36 -5.36 -2.93
N GLU A 109 14.99 -5.47 -4.12
CA GLU A 109 16.35 -4.93 -4.36
C GLU A 109 16.42 -3.41 -4.16
N ALA A 110 15.41 -2.68 -4.65
CA ALA A 110 15.36 -1.23 -4.48
C ALA A 110 15.12 -0.85 -3.02
N LEU A 111 14.19 -1.54 -2.35
CA LEU A 111 13.84 -1.29 -0.95
C LEU A 111 14.97 -1.69 0.01
N ALA A 112 15.77 -2.71 -0.30
CA ALA A 112 16.86 -3.19 0.56
C ALA A 112 17.90 -2.12 0.91
N ARG A 113 17.92 -0.99 0.21
CA ARG A 113 18.79 0.17 0.48
C ARG A 113 18.14 1.24 1.33
N VAL A 114 16.84 1.15 1.59
CA VAL A 114 16.09 2.12 2.40
C VAL A 114 16.41 1.88 3.88
N PRO A 115 16.99 2.87 4.59
CA PRO A 115 17.24 2.75 6.01
C PRO A 115 15.93 2.85 6.80
N LEU A 116 15.77 1.95 7.76
CA LEU A 116 14.69 1.94 8.74
C LEU A 116 15.21 2.36 10.11
N ARG A 117 14.31 2.77 10.99
CA ARG A 117 14.63 3.16 12.37
C ARG A 117 13.70 2.43 13.34
N LEU A 118 14.20 2.21 14.56
CA LEU A 118 13.43 1.68 15.67
C LEU A 118 12.89 2.83 16.54
N THR A 119 11.65 2.69 17.00
CA THR A 119 10.97 3.72 17.80
C THR A 119 11.33 3.66 19.28
N ASP A 120 11.94 2.56 19.76
CA ASP A 120 12.40 2.34 21.13
C ASP A 120 13.75 3.04 21.45
N GLY A 121 14.35 3.71 20.45
CA GLY A 121 15.62 4.41 20.61
C GLY A 121 16.86 3.55 20.34
N ASP A 122 16.70 2.28 20.00
CA ASP A 122 17.83 1.47 19.50
C ASP A 122 18.36 2.09 18.20
N ARG A 123 19.68 2.26 18.13
CA ARG A 123 20.39 2.86 17.00
C ARG A 123 20.93 1.81 16.03
N LYS A 124 20.52 0.55 16.16
CA LYS A 124 20.92 -0.50 15.23
C LYS A 124 20.50 -0.10 13.80
N ALA A 125 21.44 -0.18 12.88
CA ALA A 125 21.14 0.06 11.47
C ALA A 125 20.26 -1.08 10.95
N ILE A 126 19.02 -0.77 10.55
CA ILE A 126 18.07 -1.69 9.94
C ILE A 126 17.80 -1.20 8.53
N TYR A 127 17.63 -2.14 7.62
CA TYR A 127 17.27 -1.88 6.23
C TYR A 127 15.98 -2.59 5.85
N CYS A 128 15.31 -2.07 4.84
CA CYS A 128 14.03 -2.55 4.34
C CYS A 128 14.19 -3.86 3.54
N CYS A 129 14.60 -4.93 4.22
CA CYS A 129 14.72 -6.27 3.65
C CYS A 129 14.44 -7.34 4.71
N GLU A 130 14.04 -8.54 4.27
CA GLU A 130 13.63 -9.65 5.14
C GLU A 130 14.67 -9.95 6.21
N LYS A 131 15.92 -10.13 5.81
CA LYS A 131 17.01 -10.45 6.75
C LYS A 131 17.13 -9.41 7.86
N SER A 132 17.23 -8.12 7.49
CA SER A 132 17.48 -7.04 8.45
C SER A 132 16.30 -6.82 9.39
N VAL A 133 15.07 -6.88 8.86
CA VAL A 133 13.84 -6.74 9.65
C VAL A 133 13.68 -7.93 10.61
N THR A 134 13.86 -9.17 10.14
CA THR A 134 13.75 -10.37 10.99
C THR A 134 14.83 -10.40 12.08
N GLU A 135 16.07 -10.09 11.73
CA GLU A 135 17.19 -10.05 12.71
C GLU A 135 17.06 -8.91 13.72
N SER A 136 16.23 -7.91 13.45
CA SER A 136 15.94 -6.85 14.42
C SER A 136 15.13 -7.34 15.61
N GLY A 137 14.31 -8.38 15.42
CA GLY A 137 13.37 -8.88 16.43
C GLY A 137 12.16 -7.98 16.68
N HIS A 138 11.97 -6.93 15.86
CA HIS A 138 10.90 -5.94 15.98
C HIS A 138 9.75 -6.20 15.00
N GLY A 139 8.55 -5.78 15.39
CA GLY A 139 7.36 -5.83 14.55
C GLY A 139 7.06 -4.49 13.85
N VAL A 140 6.04 -4.51 12.99
CA VAL A 140 5.61 -3.35 12.19
C VAL A 140 5.27 -2.11 13.03
N ASP A 141 4.87 -2.29 14.29
CA ASP A 141 4.48 -1.18 15.17
C ASP A 141 5.67 -0.37 15.71
N THR A 142 6.87 -0.92 15.62
CA THR A 142 8.10 -0.32 16.18
C THR A 142 9.15 0.02 15.14
N ILE A 143 8.88 -0.25 13.87
CA ILE A 143 9.76 0.06 12.74
C ILE A 143 9.16 1.22 11.95
N VAL A 144 9.97 2.25 11.70
CA VAL A 144 9.57 3.44 10.96
C VAL A 144 10.58 3.81 9.88
N VAL A 145 10.15 4.63 8.92
CA VAL A 145 10.98 5.14 7.83
C VAL A 145 10.90 6.67 7.74
N ASP A 146 12.01 7.32 7.40
CA ASP A 146 11.97 8.71 6.96
C ASP A 146 11.35 8.80 5.57
N PHE A 147 10.30 9.61 5.43
CA PHE A 147 9.53 9.71 4.19
C PHE A 147 10.35 10.24 3.02
N SER A 148 11.17 11.25 3.25
CA SER A 148 12.02 11.85 2.21
C SER A 148 13.09 10.86 1.75
N ALA A 149 13.69 10.12 2.67
CA ALA A 149 14.66 9.07 2.35
C ALA A 149 14.01 7.96 1.52
N LEU A 150 12.82 7.49 1.92
CA LEU A 150 12.06 6.48 1.16
C LEU A 150 11.82 6.94 -0.28
N LEU A 151 11.26 8.15 -0.46
CA LEU A 151 10.96 8.69 -1.79
C LEU A 151 12.23 8.93 -2.61
N GLY A 152 13.32 9.36 -1.99
CA GLY A 152 14.63 9.51 -2.64
C GLY A 152 15.16 8.19 -3.19
N HIS A 153 15.09 7.12 -2.41
CA HIS A 153 15.50 5.77 -2.85
C HIS A 153 14.59 5.25 -3.97
N LEU A 154 13.26 5.41 -3.83
CA LEU A 154 12.32 4.99 -4.85
C LEU A 154 12.55 5.72 -6.17
N SER A 155 12.71 7.04 -6.16
CA SER A 155 12.92 7.83 -7.38
C SER A 155 14.25 7.56 -8.08
N SER A 156 15.24 7.02 -7.35
CA SER A 156 16.51 6.57 -7.95
C SER A 156 16.39 5.23 -8.68
N ALA A 157 15.43 4.39 -8.33
CA ALA A 157 15.23 3.05 -8.88
C ALA A 157 14.04 2.94 -9.84
N PHE A 158 13.03 3.78 -9.65
CA PHE A 158 11.74 3.75 -10.35
C PHE A 158 11.30 5.14 -10.80
N ARG A 159 10.44 5.17 -11.80
CA ARG A 159 9.84 6.40 -12.33
C ARG A 159 8.50 6.65 -11.66
N PRO A 160 8.32 7.77 -10.93
CA PRO A 160 7.02 8.15 -10.38
C PRO A 160 5.94 8.16 -11.47
N PHE A 161 4.70 7.82 -11.12
CA PHE A 161 3.53 7.72 -12.01
C PHE A 161 3.60 6.65 -13.11
N LYS A 162 4.74 6.01 -13.30
CA LYS A 162 4.91 4.97 -14.32
C LYS A 162 5.21 3.61 -13.73
N ASP A 163 6.09 3.57 -12.74
CA ASP A 163 6.51 2.34 -12.09
C ASP A 163 5.90 2.24 -10.68
N TYR A 164 5.57 3.36 -10.03
CA TYR A 164 4.91 3.41 -8.72
C TYR A 164 4.05 4.65 -8.49
N LEU A 165 3.14 4.54 -7.51
CA LEU A 165 2.34 5.62 -6.93
C LEU A 165 2.44 5.57 -5.41
N VAL A 166 2.25 6.72 -4.76
CA VAL A 166 2.15 6.83 -3.30
C VAL A 166 0.67 6.96 -2.92
N ALA A 167 0.20 6.06 -2.06
CA ALA A 167 -1.12 6.17 -1.47
C ALA A 167 -1.00 6.53 0.02
N VAL A 168 -1.91 7.35 0.52
CA VAL A 168 -1.91 7.83 1.91
C VAL A 168 -3.27 7.64 2.55
N CYS A 169 -3.28 7.43 3.88
CA CYS A 169 -4.48 7.18 4.67
C CYS A 169 -4.83 8.45 5.48
N PRO A 170 -5.92 9.17 5.16
CA PRO A 170 -6.25 10.42 5.85
C PRO A 170 -6.80 10.21 7.24
N ASN A 171 -7.44 9.08 7.51
CA ASN A 171 -8.16 8.78 8.74
C ASN A 171 -7.81 7.39 9.29
N GLY A 172 -8.33 7.09 10.49
CA GLY A 172 -8.08 5.82 11.15
C GLY A 172 -6.72 5.78 11.86
N TYR A 173 -6.28 4.58 12.22
CA TYR A 173 -4.97 4.34 12.80
C TYR A 173 -3.88 4.72 11.79
N GLY A 174 -2.91 5.52 12.24
CA GLY A 174 -1.86 6.02 11.35
C GLY A 174 -2.31 7.03 10.29
N GLY A 175 -3.53 7.58 10.38
CA GLY A 175 -4.01 8.60 9.45
C GLY A 175 -3.29 9.94 9.64
N TYR A 176 -2.95 10.62 8.53
CA TYR A 176 -2.17 11.86 8.57
C TYR A 176 -2.98 13.12 8.91
N ARG A 177 -4.32 13.06 9.04
CA ARG A 177 -5.20 14.16 9.42
C ARG A 177 -5.03 15.41 8.56
N PRO A 178 -5.53 15.42 7.32
CA PRO A 178 -5.28 16.49 6.36
C PRO A 178 -5.89 17.85 6.74
N ASP A 179 -6.81 17.88 7.68
CA ASP A 179 -7.46 19.07 8.25
C ASP A 179 -6.86 19.50 9.60
N ALA A 180 -5.72 18.95 9.98
CA ALA A 180 -5.00 19.32 11.19
C ALA A 180 -4.56 20.79 11.18
N SER A 181 -4.29 21.35 12.36
CA SER A 181 -3.83 22.74 12.57
C SER A 181 -2.43 22.80 13.17
N GLY A 182 -1.75 23.94 13.03
CA GLY A 182 -0.42 24.17 13.58
C GLY A 182 0.66 23.30 12.90
N ARG A 183 1.62 22.81 13.70
CA ARG A 183 2.73 21.98 13.19
C ARG A 183 2.24 20.72 12.48
N SER A 184 1.15 20.12 12.99
CA SER A 184 0.56 18.95 12.37
C SER A 184 -0.02 19.24 10.96
N ALA A 185 -0.44 20.49 10.70
CA ALA A 185 -0.90 20.89 9.38
C ALA A 185 0.23 20.90 8.35
N ALA A 186 1.42 21.33 8.72
CA ALA A 186 2.59 21.31 7.81
C ALA A 186 2.97 19.89 7.41
N ILE A 187 3.00 18.96 8.37
CA ILE A 187 3.26 17.53 8.13
C ILE A 187 2.15 16.96 7.25
N ALA A 188 0.89 17.20 7.57
CA ALA A 188 -0.25 16.71 6.81
C ALA A 188 -0.24 17.24 5.37
N THR A 189 0.08 18.52 5.18
CA THR A 189 0.21 19.11 3.84
C THR A 189 1.34 18.50 3.04
N GLU A 190 2.49 18.26 3.66
CA GLU A 190 3.64 17.62 2.98
C GLU A 190 3.30 16.20 2.53
N ILE A 191 2.68 15.40 3.40
CA ILE A 191 2.25 14.04 3.07
C ILE A 191 1.18 14.08 1.96
N ASP A 192 0.21 15.01 2.05
CA ASP A 192 -0.80 15.16 1.01
C ASP A 192 -0.16 15.53 -0.34
N ARG A 193 0.84 16.39 -0.38
CA ARG A 193 1.55 16.74 -1.63
C ARG A 193 2.21 15.54 -2.30
N GLN A 194 2.79 14.64 -1.54
CA GLN A 194 3.50 13.47 -2.04
C GLN A 194 2.56 12.32 -2.45
N GLY A 195 1.37 12.22 -1.82
CA GLY A 195 0.38 11.20 -2.14
C GLY A 195 -0.32 11.47 -3.47
N GLN A 196 -0.48 10.47 -4.31
CA GLN A 196 -1.28 10.51 -5.54
C GLN A 196 -2.66 9.89 -5.36
N ILE A 197 -2.78 8.92 -4.45
CA ILE A 197 -3.99 8.16 -4.17
C ILE A 197 -4.31 8.29 -2.68
N ILE A 198 -5.60 8.30 -2.36
CA ILE A 198 -6.11 8.30 -0.99
C ILE A 198 -6.78 6.96 -0.70
N PHE A 199 -6.31 6.27 0.34
CA PHE A 199 -7.04 5.15 0.95
C PHE A 199 -7.97 5.69 2.01
N GLY A 200 -9.25 5.88 1.66
CA GLY A 200 -10.21 6.56 2.51
C GLY A 200 -11.64 6.11 2.26
N GLY A 201 -12.56 6.67 3.04
CA GLY A 201 -13.97 6.38 2.98
C GLY A 201 -14.78 7.40 2.18
N LYS A 202 -16.11 7.21 2.20
CA LYS A 202 -17.06 8.08 1.48
C LYS A 202 -16.93 9.57 1.89
N GLY A 203 -16.66 9.85 3.17
CA GLY A 203 -16.52 11.22 3.67
C GLY A 203 -15.25 11.94 3.16
N ASP A 204 -14.21 11.19 2.78
CA ASP A 204 -12.96 11.77 2.31
C ASP A 204 -13.08 12.27 0.87
N ARG A 205 -13.97 11.67 0.08
CA ARG A 205 -14.11 12.00 -1.34
C ARG A 205 -14.37 13.49 -1.58
N GLU A 206 -15.29 14.08 -0.85
CA GLU A 206 -15.60 15.53 -1.01
C GLU A 206 -14.41 16.40 -0.66
N PHE A 207 -13.66 16.03 0.39
CA PHE A 207 -12.46 16.76 0.80
C PHE A 207 -11.39 16.71 -0.28
N PHE A 208 -11.07 15.55 -0.83
CA PHE A 208 -10.00 15.38 -1.82
C PHE A 208 -10.37 15.80 -3.25
N LEU A 209 -11.63 16.07 -3.53
CA LEU A 209 -12.07 16.74 -4.75
C LEU A 209 -11.84 18.26 -4.73
N ARG A 210 -11.50 18.85 -3.57
CA ARG A 210 -11.25 20.29 -3.42
C ARG A 210 -9.79 20.61 -3.78
N THR A 211 -9.59 21.66 -4.55
CA THR A 211 -8.24 22.19 -4.88
C THR A 211 -7.82 23.33 -3.95
N ASN A 212 -8.71 23.80 -3.08
CA ASN A 212 -8.44 24.87 -2.11
C ASN A 212 -8.06 24.37 -0.71
N ARG A 213 -7.61 23.11 -0.59
CA ARG A 213 -7.16 22.55 0.70
C ARG A 213 -5.89 23.24 1.20
N TYR A 214 -5.00 23.62 0.29
CA TYR A 214 -3.80 24.43 0.48
C TYR A 214 -3.35 24.93 -0.90
N ASP A 215 -2.39 25.84 -0.94
CA ASP A 215 -1.87 26.38 -2.21
C ASP A 215 -1.14 25.27 -3.03
N GLY A 216 -1.61 25.08 -4.27
CA GLY A 216 -1.14 24.02 -5.17
C GLY A 216 -1.74 22.64 -4.93
N ALA A 217 -2.79 22.50 -4.11
CA ALA A 217 -3.48 21.23 -3.93
C ALA A 217 -4.13 20.72 -5.23
N SER A 218 -3.91 19.44 -5.54
CA SER A 218 -4.54 18.75 -6.67
C SER A 218 -5.71 17.88 -6.24
N ILE A 219 -6.64 17.61 -7.15
CA ILE A 219 -7.68 16.58 -6.95
C ILE A 219 -7.01 15.23 -6.82
N LYS A 220 -7.51 14.38 -5.88
CA LYS A 220 -7.01 13.03 -5.67
C LYS A 220 -8.13 12.01 -5.70
N PRO A 221 -7.94 10.88 -6.36
CA PRO A 221 -8.88 9.76 -6.30
C PRO A 221 -8.85 9.14 -4.90
N VAL A 222 -10.04 8.77 -4.41
CA VAL A 222 -10.22 8.11 -3.12
C VAL A 222 -10.69 6.68 -3.35
N PHE A 223 -9.93 5.73 -2.83
CA PHE A 223 -10.20 4.30 -2.89
C PHE A 223 -10.60 3.77 -1.52
N LEU A 224 -11.74 3.10 -1.47
CA LEU A 224 -12.14 2.26 -0.35
C LEU A 224 -11.54 0.88 -0.58
N CYS A 225 -10.75 0.41 0.38
CA CYS A 225 -10.04 -0.86 0.32
C CYS A 225 -10.43 -1.74 1.52
N SER A 226 -10.22 -3.06 1.41
CA SER A 226 -10.62 -4.01 2.46
C SER A 226 -9.67 -4.01 3.66
N ASP A 227 -8.38 -3.83 3.42
CA ASP A 227 -7.34 -4.08 4.43
C ASP A 227 -7.45 -5.51 4.99
N ALA A 228 -7.72 -6.47 4.09
CA ALA A 228 -8.00 -7.84 4.47
C ALA A 228 -6.74 -8.56 4.96
N HIS A 229 -6.81 -9.05 6.19
CA HIS A 229 -5.79 -9.90 6.82
C HIS A 229 -6.24 -11.34 7.02
N ARG A 230 -7.49 -11.66 6.64
CA ARG A 230 -8.12 -12.98 6.80
C ARG A 230 -9.20 -13.18 5.74
N VAL A 231 -9.63 -14.41 5.60
CA VAL A 231 -10.56 -14.86 4.56
C VAL A 231 -11.86 -14.03 4.52
N GLU A 232 -12.43 -13.75 5.68
CA GLU A 232 -13.74 -13.06 5.81
C GLU A 232 -13.68 -11.61 5.32
N ASP A 233 -12.50 -10.99 5.36
CA ASP A 233 -12.33 -9.60 4.99
C ASP A 233 -12.03 -9.41 3.49
N ILE A 234 -11.70 -10.48 2.76
CA ILE A 234 -11.42 -10.41 1.32
C ILE A 234 -12.63 -9.83 0.57
N GLY A 235 -12.40 -8.70 -0.13
CA GLY A 235 -13.42 -8.01 -0.92
C GLY A 235 -14.60 -7.48 -0.10
N SER A 236 -14.45 -7.35 1.25
CA SER A 236 -15.46 -6.73 2.12
C SER A 236 -15.63 -5.24 1.78
N ARG A 237 -14.58 -4.61 1.28
CA ARG A 237 -14.57 -3.24 0.76
C ARG A 237 -13.79 -3.22 -0.55
N TYR A 238 -14.20 -2.36 -1.45
CA TYR A 238 -13.59 -2.19 -2.77
C TYR A 238 -14.06 -0.89 -3.40
N THR A 239 -13.42 -0.48 -4.48
CA THR A 239 -13.84 0.67 -5.28
C THR A 239 -14.23 0.24 -6.68
N TRP A 240 -15.38 0.74 -7.16
CA TRP A 240 -15.74 0.64 -8.57
C TRP A 240 -14.97 1.67 -9.38
N VAL A 241 -14.18 1.21 -10.35
CA VAL A 241 -13.37 2.04 -11.23
C VAL A 241 -13.79 1.82 -12.68
N LYS A 242 -14.01 2.92 -13.41
CA LYS A 242 -14.37 2.88 -14.83
C LYS A 242 -13.12 3.04 -15.69
N ALA A 243 -12.24 2.05 -15.63
CA ALA A 243 -10.99 2.01 -16.38
C ALA A 243 -10.61 0.56 -16.69
N LEU A 244 -9.60 0.37 -17.53
CA LEU A 244 -8.97 -0.94 -17.69
C LEU A 244 -8.35 -1.35 -16.34
N PRO A 245 -8.46 -2.62 -15.93
CA PRO A 245 -7.85 -3.09 -14.70
C PRO A 245 -6.33 -3.28 -14.89
N THR A 246 -5.60 -2.20 -14.99
CA THR A 246 -4.13 -2.13 -15.13
C THR A 246 -3.62 -0.96 -14.30
N PHE A 247 -2.31 -0.92 -14.05
CA PHE A 247 -1.69 0.21 -13.35
C PHE A 247 -1.87 1.54 -14.12
N GLU A 248 -1.85 1.49 -15.44
CA GLU A 248 -2.05 2.68 -16.30
C GLU A 248 -3.53 3.11 -16.38
N GLY A 249 -4.50 2.24 -16.05
CA GLY A 249 -5.93 2.54 -16.03
C GLY A 249 -6.35 3.35 -14.84
#